data_26207d360951320dbae85116cff3fe0a
#
_entry.id   26207d360951320dbae85116cff3fe0a
#
_cell.length_a   1.000
_cell.length_b   1.000
_cell.length_c   1.000
_cell.angle_alpha   90.00
_cell.angle_beta   90.00
_cell.angle_gamma   90.00
#
_symmetry.space_group_name_H-M   'P 1'
#
loop_
_entity.id
_entity.type
_entity.pdbx_description
1 polymer ?
#
loop_
_entity_poly.entity_id
_entity_poly.type
_entity_poly.pdbx_seq_one_letter_code
_entity_poly.pdbx_strand_id
1 'polypeptide(L)'
;MTFDPRFFNRRHPGLEPGFRFFPTVAEEAGSRLRAGVTGVLVAALASIAALPAHARTPDLLAYMQARAAEGDGASQLAARRYADALAATPGDTTVAAYAYRQAIAAGDLKLALESAGALGSAAPPDADLLILASAAAHHDLAAADAAIGRIGKGQFGVMAAPLAAWAAFERGENPLPLLAAAREDTVARRFAGEARALILIAQGHTAEGLATLRALLGTGQASEDLRIIAARLLIGMGRAADAKTLLAGDAAPVAAMRARPGDGAKPSLAFGVSALFTRIATDLITGPPGPLPLVLAQAAVMADPGNDRATLLLAYALARNEQSARALATLARIGADSPYAEAAAGGQIQILAAADRTDEALAQAEALAGSGEAAALQRYADLLMTADRPAEAAPVYRRIIDGEGRADWAAWMQYGAALDEAGDWPRAHVALAQAVKLAPEEPLALNYLGYAQIVHGEPVGPAQALLEKASKLKPEDAAITDSLGWAYYLAGEPRRALPLIERAAAASPTDVEVNEHLGDVYWAVGRRVDARYAWRAAQVVAEEDSTARLAAKIANGPAPRP
;
A
#
# COMPACT_ATOMS: atom_id res chain seq x y z
N MET A 1 -4.00 -9.10 -38.31
CA MET A 1 -3.25 -8.48 -37.21
C MET A 1 -3.98 -8.83 -35.96
N THR A 2 -3.42 -9.68 -35.11
CA THR A 2 -3.99 -10.00 -33.80
C THR A 2 -3.67 -8.86 -32.86
N PHE A 3 -4.70 -8.18 -32.39
CA PHE A 3 -4.64 -7.15 -31.37
C PHE A 3 -4.39 -7.80 -30.02
N ASP A 4 -3.52 -7.21 -29.17
CA ASP A 4 -3.31 -7.63 -27.80
C ASP A 4 -4.13 -6.73 -26.85
N PRO A 5 -5.29 -7.18 -26.37
CA PRO A 5 -6.18 -6.39 -25.51
C PRO A 5 -5.58 -6.04 -24.16
N ARG A 6 -4.49 -6.69 -23.74
CA ARG A 6 -3.79 -6.48 -22.47
C ARG A 6 -3.24 -5.05 -22.29
N PHE A 7 -3.04 -4.33 -23.41
CA PHE A 7 -2.55 -2.95 -23.37
C PHE A 7 -3.55 -1.94 -22.82
N PHE A 8 -4.85 -2.19 -22.95
CA PHE A 8 -5.85 -1.20 -22.54
C PHE A 8 -6.02 -1.13 -21.01
N ASN A 9 -5.92 -2.25 -20.32
CA ASN A 9 -6.06 -2.32 -18.87
C ASN A 9 -4.86 -1.67 -18.14
N ARG A 10 -3.69 -1.64 -18.76
CA ARG A 10 -2.50 -0.92 -18.24
C ARG A 10 -2.57 0.60 -18.44
N ARG A 11 -3.44 1.09 -19.33
CA ARG A 11 -3.58 2.50 -19.68
C ARG A 11 -4.53 3.30 -18.81
N HIS A 12 -5.39 2.66 -18.06
CA HIS A 12 -6.37 3.32 -17.22
C HIS A 12 -6.12 3.06 -15.73
N PRO A 13 -5.01 3.60 -15.14
CA PRO A 13 -4.81 3.56 -13.71
C PRO A 13 -5.86 4.37 -12.92
N GLY A 14 -6.83 4.99 -13.60
CA GLY A 14 -7.88 5.81 -13.03
C GLY A 14 -9.17 5.08 -12.66
N LEU A 15 -9.33 3.80 -13.01
CA LEU A 15 -10.33 2.95 -12.36
C LEU A 15 -9.75 2.49 -11.04
N GLU A 16 -9.79 3.37 -10.04
CA GLU A 16 -9.49 2.95 -8.69
C GLU A 16 -10.58 1.94 -8.26
N PRO A 17 -10.21 0.64 -8.08
CA PRO A 17 -11.02 -0.24 -7.26
C PRO A 17 -11.06 0.44 -5.90
N GLY A 18 -12.23 0.64 -5.34
CA GLY A 18 -12.38 1.28 -4.05
C GLY A 18 -11.36 0.74 -3.05
N PHE A 19 -10.57 1.67 -2.49
CA PHE A 19 -9.48 1.43 -1.53
C PHE A 19 -8.16 0.87 -2.10
N ARG A 20 -7.38 1.74 -2.75
CA ARG A 20 -5.92 1.56 -2.80
C ARG A 20 -5.31 1.88 -1.44
N PHE A 21 -5.01 0.85 -0.67
CA PHE A 21 -4.15 0.98 0.52
C PHE A 21 -2.65 0.96 0.18
N PHE A 22 -2.29 0.61 -1.05
CA PHE A 22 -0.91 0.68 -1.54
C PHE A 22 -0.85 1.54 -2.80
N PRO A 23 0.02 2.56 -2.86
CA PRO A 23 0.48 3.03 -4.14
C PRO A 23 1.18 1.84 -4.81
N THR A 24 0.82 1.55 -6.05
CA THR A 24 1.59 0.64 -6.88
C THR A 24 3.03 1.13 -6.89
N VAL A 25 3.93 0.42 -6.24
CA VAL A 25 5.34 0.49 -6.55
C VAL A 25 5.50 -0.27 -7.87
N ALA A 26 5.18 0.41 -8.96
CA ALA A 26 5.61 -0.01 -10.25
C ALA A 26 7.05 0.49 -10.43
N GLU A 27 7.93 -0.47 -10.60
CA GLU A 27 9.13 -0.38 -11.42
C GLU A 27 10.10 0.78 -11.17
N GLU A 28 11.08 0.54 -10.29
CA GLU A 28 12.48 0.85 -10.58
C GLU A 28 13.40 0.06 -9.65
N ALA A 29 13.58 -1.22 -9.90
CA ALA A 29 14.78 -1.94 -9.52
C ALA A 29 15.01 -3.09 -10.49
N GLY A 30 15.49 -2.70 -11.65
CA GLY A 30 15.97 -3.62 -12.67
C GLY A 30 17.02 -4.56 -12.12
N SER A 31 16.83 -5.81 -12.49
CA SER A 31 17.83 -6.86 -12.55
C SER A 31 19.26 -6.32 -12.78
N ARG A 32 20.05 -6.18 -11.73
CA ARG A 32 21.50 -6.13 -11.90
C ARG A 32 22.20 -6.90 -10.78
N LEU A 33 22.99 -7.87 -11.20
CA LEU A 33 24.05 -8.57 -10.45
C LEU A 33 23.61 -9.67 -9.46
N ARG A 34 23.11 -10.76 -10.01
CA ARG A 34 23.28 -12.08 -9.37
C ARG A 34 24.32 -12.89 -10.15
N ALA A 35 25.57 -12.49 -10.13
CA ALA A 35 26.69 -13.37 -10.49
C ALA A 35 28.01 -12.65 -10.16
N GLY A 36 28.61 -12.90 -9.02
CA GLY A 36 29.94 -12.40 -8.74
C GLY A 36 30.44 -12.45 -7.30
N VAL A 37 29.58 -12.71 -6.32
CA VAL A 37 29.99 -12.58 -4.91
C VAL A 37 30.40 -13.92 -4.28
N THR A 38 29.97 -15.04 -4.81
CA THR A 38 30.29 -16.37 -4.24
C THR A 38 31.77 -16.75 -4.34
N GLY A 39 32.48 -16.26 -5.34
CA GLY A 39 33.89 -16.57 -5.55
C GLY A 39 34.86 -15.84 -4.60
N VAL A 40 34.48 -14.64 -4.16
CA VAL A 40 35.35 -13.81 -3.29
C VAL A 40 35.23 -14.21 -1.82
N LEU A 41 34.07 -14.69 -1.39
CA LEU A 41 33.82 -15.14 -0.01
C LEU A 41 34.56 -16.43 0.34
N VAL A 42 34.70 -17.37 -0.62
CA VAL A 42 35.45 -18.60 -0.42
C VAL A 42 36.94 -18.33 -0.28
N ALA A 43 37.47 -17.36 -1.02
CA ALA A 43 38.89 -16.95 -0.90
C ALA A 43 39.18 -16.21 0.42
N ALA A 44 38.23 -15.40 0.93
CA ALA A 44 38.37 -14.71 2.22
C ALA A 44 38.33 -15.69 3.41
N LEU A 45 37.51 -16.74 3.34
CA LEU A 45 37.45 -17.78 4.37
C LEU A 45 38.71 -18.64 4.42
N ALA A 46 39.34 -18.91 3.27
CA ALA A 46 40.60 -19.64 3.20
C ALA A 46 41.80 -18.83 3.79
N SER A 47 41.78 -17.50 3.68
CA SER A 47 42.80 -16.62 4.24
C SER A 47 42.72 -16.50 5.78
N ILE A 48 41.54 -16.65 6.38
CA ILE A 48 41.34 -16.63 7.83
C ILE A 48 41.86 -17.91 8.50
N ALA A 49 41.99 -19.01 7.74
CA ALA A 49 42.54 -20.27 8.25
C ALA A 49 44.04 -20.19 8.65
N ALA A 50 44.75 -19.12 8.25
CA ALA A 50 46.17 -18.91 8.50
C ALA A 50 46.48 -17.97 9.68
N LEU A 51 45.46 -17.41 10.38
CA LEU A 51 45.67 -16.60 11.57
C LEU A 51 46.00 -17.50 12.79
N PRO A 52 46.91 -17.08 13.70
CA PRO A 52 47.23 -17.85 14.89
C PRO A 52 45.98 -18.08 15.74
N ALA A 53 45.91 -19.24 16.37
CA ALA A 53 44.72 -19.75 17.09
C ALA A 53 44.16 -18.82 18.17
N HIS A 54 44.88 -17.78 18.57
CA HIS A 54 44.47 -16.80 19.58
C HIS A 54 43.59 -15.65 19.07
N ALA A 55 43.38 -15.54 17.73
CA ALA A 55 42.58 -14.47 17.11
C ALA A 55 41.18 -14.96 16.63
N ARG A 56 40.84 -16.22 16.88
CA ARG A 56 39.52 -16.79 16.52
C ARG A 56 38.63 -16.80 17.76
N THR A 57 38.05 -15.66 18.05
CA THR A 57 36.97 -15.63 19.02
C THR A 57 35.68 -16.05 18.31
N PRO A 58 34.77 -16.80 18.95
CA PRO A 58 33.44 -17.14 18.41
C PRO A 58 32.68 -15.91 17.91
N ASP A 59 32.96 -14.77 18.51
CA ASP A 59 32.36 -13.45 18.25
C ASP A 59 32.59 -12.96 16.83
N LEU A 60 33.84 -13.05 16.33
CA LEU A 60 34.18 -12.59 14.97
C LEU A 60 33.48 -13.43 13.90
N LEU A 61 33.38 -14.75 14.11
CA LEU A 61 32.69 -15.63 13.17
C LEU A 61 31.19 -15.32 13.12
N ALA A 62 30.55 -15.19 14.27
CA ALA A 62 29.13 -14.82 14.36
C ALA A 62 28.88 -13.45 13.70
N TYR A 63 29.72 -12.47 13.99
CA TYR A 63 29.63 -11.14 13.37
C TYR A 63 29.81 -11.19 11.84
N MET A 64 30.78 -11.92 11.32
CA MET A 64 30.97 -12.05 9.87
C MET A 64 29.80 -12.76 9.18
N GLN A 65 29.26 -13.81 9.82
CA GLN A 65 28.05 -14.49 9.33
C GLN A 65 26.83 -13.57 9.35
N ALA A 66 26.70 -12.74 10.38
CA ALA A 66 25.65 -11.74 10.46
C ALA A 66 25.76 -10.71 9.34
N ARG A 67 26.98 -10.21 9.07
CA ARG A 67 27.23 -9.26 7.98
C ARG A 67 26.95 -9.85 6.60
N ALA A 68 27.31 -11.11 6.37
CA ALA A 68 26.99 -11.81 5.14
C ALA A 68 25.47 -11.97 4.96
N ALA A 69 24.76 -12.43 5.99
CA ALA A 69 23.31 -12.57 5.97
C ALA A 69 22.58 -11.22 5.78
N GLU A 70 23.11 -10.13 6.35
CA GLU A 70 22.60 -8.76 6.13
C GLU A 70 22.78 -8.35 4.66
N GLY A 71 23.92 -8.63 4.05
CA GLY A 71 24.19 -8.36 2.64
C GLY A 71 23.27 -9.13 1.69
N ASP A 72 22.85 -10.33 2.09
CA ASP A 72 21.92 -11.19 1.34
C ASP A 72 20.43 -10.85 1.63
N GLY A 73 20.14 -9.81 2.45
CA GLY A 73 18.77 -9.46 2.85
C GLY A 73 18.12 -10.45 3.82
N ALA A 74 18.87 -11.43 4.36
CA ALA A 74 18.38 -12.48 5.25
C ALA A 74 18.27 -11.97 6.70
N SER A 75 17.42 -10.98 6.96
CA SER A 75 17.32 -10.25 8.24
C SER A 75 17.15 -11.15 9.46
N GLN A 76 16.37 -12.24 9.36
CA GLN A 76 16.18 -13.17 10.48
C GLN A 76 17.47 -13.93 10.83
N LEU A 77 18.25 -14.33 9.82
CA LEU A 77 19.53 -14.99 10.05
C LEU A 77 20.55 -13.97 10.59
N ALA A 78 20.58 -12.78 10.00
CA ALA A 78 21.42 -11.69 10.47
C ALA A 78 21.16 -11.36 11.96
N ALA A 79 19.90 -11.18 12.35
CA ALA A 79 19.51 -10.92 13.74
C ALA A 79 20.00 -12.02 14.69
N ARG A 80 19.78 -13.29 14.35
CA ARG A 80 20.26 -14.42 15.17
C ARG A 80 21.79 -14.40 15.33
N ARG A 81 22.53 -14.16 14.25
CA ARG A 81 23.99 -14.13 14.30
C ARG A 81 24.53 -12.89 15.05
N TYR A 82 23.84 -11.74 14.93
CA TYR A 82 24.17 -10.58 15.77
C TYR A 82 23.83 -10.82 17.24
N ALA A 83 22.78 -11.57 17.54
CA ALA A 83 22.48 -11.96 18.93
C ALA A 83 23.61 -12.83 19.51
N ASP A 84 24.12 -13.82 18.75
CA ASP A 84 25.24 -14.64 19.14
C ASP A 84 26.51 -13.78 19.40
N ALA A 85 26.81 -12.85 18.48
CA ALA A 85 27.94 -11.94 18.62
C ALA A 85 27.81 -10.99 19.82
N LEU A 86 26.61 -10.42 20.04
CA LEU A 86 26.34 -9.51 21.15
C LEU A 86 26.39 -10.25 22.50
N ALA A 87 25.91 -11.50 22.57
CA ALA A 87 26.00 -12.31 23.77
C ALA A 87 27.45 -12.61 24.17
N ALA A 88 28.34 -12.77 23.20
CA ALA A 88 29.77 -12.96 23.45
C ALA A 88 30.50 -11.64 23.83
N THR A 89 30.01 -10.51 23.33
CA THR A 89 30.58 -9.16 23.60
C THR A 89 29.50 -8.15 24.00
N PRO A 90 28.88 -8.28 25.20
CA PRO A 90 27.72 -7.47 25.60
C PRO A 90 27.96 -5.95 25.64
N GLY A 91 29.22 -5.50 25.69
CA GLY A 91 29.58 -4.07 25.71
C GLY A 91 29.99 -3.49 24.35
N ASP A 92 29.97 -4.29 23.26
CA ASP A 92 30.33 -3.79 21.94
C ASP A 92 29.18 -3.00 21.30
N THR A 93 29.28 -1.67 21.32
CA THR A 93 28.28 -0.77 20.75
C THR A 93 28.15 -0.88 19.24
N THR A 94 29.19 -1.33 18.54
CA THR A 94 29.13 -1.55 17.09
C THR A 94 28.25 -2.76 16.77
N VAL A 95 28.49 -3.88 17.45
CA VAL A 95 27.67 -5.08 17.34
C VAL A 95 26.24 -4.77 17.74
N ALA A 96 26.04 -4.07 18.85
CA ALA A 96 24.70 -3.69 19.34
C ALA A 96 23.92 -2.82 18.35
N ALA A 97 24.60 -1.88 17.65
CA ALA A 97 23.96 -1.03 16.65
C ALA A 97 23.48 -1.83 15.42
N TYR A 98 24.26 -2.79 14.96
CA TYR A 98 23.86 -3.70 13.90
C TYR A 98 22.75 -4.67 14.35
N ALA A 99 22.91 -5.24 15.57
CA ALA A 99 21.93 -6.12 16.17
C ALA A 99 20.56 -5.42 16.28
N TYR A 100 20.52 -4.17 16.76
CA TYR A 100 19.29 -3.39 16.85
C TYR A 100 18.57 -3.27 15.52
N ARG A 101 19.27 -2.82 14.46
CA ARG A 101 18.67 -2.65 13.13
C ARG A 101 18.14 -3.95 12.56
N GLN A 102 18.92 -5.03 12.66
CA GLN A 102 18.50 -6.33 12.15
C GLN A 102 17.39 -6.96 13.00
N ALA A 103 17.37 -6.68 14.30
CA ALA A 103 16.30 -7.09 15.19
C ALA A 103 14.95 -6.44 14.81
N ILE A 104 14.94 -5.13 14.53
CA ILE A 104 13.76 -4.42 14.00
C ILE A 104 13.29 -5.05 12.68
N ALA A 105 14.20 -5.21 11.74
CA ALA A 105 13.89 -5.82 10.45
C ALA A 105 13.38 -7.26 10.60
N ALA A 106 13.99 -8.06 11.47
CA ALA A 106 13.58 -9.43 11.77
C ALA A 106 12.32 -9.52 12.65
N GLY A 107 11.94 -8.45 13.37
CA GLY A 107 10.88 -8.44 14.39
C GLY A 107 11.25 -9.17 15.68
N ASP A 108 12.52 -9.33 15.95
CA ASP A 108 13.03 -9.80 17.21
C ASP A 108 13.10 -8.63 18.21
N LEU A 109 11.93 -8.31 18.78
CA LEU A 109 11.82 -7.16 19.68
C LEU A 109 12.57 -7.36 21.01
N LYS A 110 12.82 -8.61 21.40
CA LYS A 110 13.66 -8.92 22.55
C LYS A 110 15.10 -8.50 22.28
N LEU A 111 15.67 -8.94 21.16
CA LEU A 111 17.01 -8.54 20.73
C LEU A 111 17.12 -7.02 20.52
N ALA A 112 16.07 -6.39 19.98
CA ALA A 112 16.03 -4.93 19.81
C ALA A 112 16.17 -4.20 21.16
N LEU A 113 15.41 -4.62 22.18
CA LEU A 113 15.47 -4.04 23.52
C LEU A 113 16.83 -4.32 24.20
N GLU A 114 17.37 -5.54 24.09
CA GLU A 114 18.69 -5.89 24.62
C GLU A 114 19.79 -5.05 23.97
N SER A 115 19.72 -4.90 22.65
CA SER A 115 20.67 -4.09 21.88
C SER A 115 20.57 -2.60 22.23
N ALA A 116 19.36 -2.07 22.39
CA ALA A 116 19.14 -0.69 22.85
C ALA A 116 19.72 -0.46 24.26
N GLY A 117 19.56 -1.43 25.17
CA GLY A 117 20.18 -1.42 26.48
C GLY A 117 21.72 -1.39 26.42
N ALA A 118 22.32 -2.19 25.55
CA ALA A 118 23.78 -2.22 25.35
C ALA A 118 24.31 -0.90 24.74
N LEU A 119 23.53 -0.23 23.91
CA LEU A 119 23.86 1.07 23.31
C LEU A 119 23.75 2.22 24.32
N GLY A 120 22.90 2.11 25.31
CA GLY A 120 22.68 3.15 26.32
C GLY A 120 22.30 4.49 25.69
N SER A 121 23.11 5.53 25.96
CA SER A 121 22.88 6.88 25.39
C SER A 121 23.14 6.99 23.87
N ALA A 122 23.79 6.00 23.27
CA ALA A 122 24.01 5.92 21.82
C ALA A 122 22.87 5.19 21.09
N ALA A 123 21.82 4.75 21.80
CA ALA A 123 20.69 4.10 21.17
C ALA A 123 19.98 5.05 20.18
N PRO A 124 19.46 4.54 19.05
CA PRO A 124 18.67 5.35 18.13
C PRO A 124 17.41 5.90 18.83
N PRO A 125 16.94 7.09 18.44
CA PRO A 125 15.77 7.71 19.12
C PRO A 125 14.48 6.87 19.09
N ASP A 126 14.32 6.03 18.06
CA ASP A 126 13.19 5.10 17.92
C ASP A 126 13.24 3.93 18.91
N ALA A 127 14.39 3.64 19.50
CA ALA A 127 14.51 2.65 20.56
C ALA A 127 13.68 3.03 21.81
N ASP A 128 13.55 4.32 22.12
CA ASP A 128 12.72 4.78 23.23
C ASP A 128 11.23 4.48 23.03
N LEU A 129 10.76 4.40 21.78
CA LEU A 129 9.38 4.00 21.47
C LEU A 129 9.12 2.53 21.85
N LEU A 130 10.08 1.65 21.55
CA LEU A 130 9.99 0.23 21.94
C LEU A 130 10.15 0.03 23.46
N ILE A 131 11.08 0.75 24.08
CA ILE A 131 11.28 0.72 25.54
C ILE A 131 9.99 1.15 26.23
N LEU A 132 9.37 2.24 25.80
CA LEU A 132 8.09 2.71 26.34
C LEU A 132 6.97 1.67 26.14
N ALA A 133 6.86 1.10 24.93
CA ALA A 133 5.85 0.09 24.64
C ALA A 133 6.01 -1.15 25.54
N SER A 134 7.25 -1.62 25.72
CA SER A 134 7.57 -2.73 26.61
C SER A 134 7.25 -2.38 28.07
N ALA A 135 7.66 -1.20 28.53
CA ALA A 135 7.38 -0.74 29.90
C ALA A 135 5.87 -0.63 30.18
N ALA A 136 5.11 -0.08 29.23
CA ALA A 136 3.66 0.03 29.32
C ALA A 136 2.97 -1.34 29.37
N ALA A 137 3.40 -2.29 28.53
CA ALA A 137 2.86 -3.66 28.50
C ALA A 137 3.11 -4.42 29.83
N HIS A 138 4.20 -4.11 30.54
CA HIS A 138 4.57 -4.74 31.80
C HIS A 138 4.22 -3.90 33.05
N HIS A 139 3.52 -2.77 32.88
CA HIS A 139 3.17 -1.82 33.95
C HIS A 139 4.39 -1.26 34.69
N ASP A 140 5.56 -1.17 34.05
CA ASP A 140 6.77 -0.55 34.61
C ASP A 140 6.73 0.97 34.38
N LEU A 141 6.06 1.66 35.32
CA LEU A 141 5.88 3.11 35.21
C LEU A 141 7.20 3.89 35.33
N ALA A 142 8.19 3.36 36.05
CA ALA A 142 9.49 4.02 36.20
C ALA A 142 10.26 4.01 34.87
N ALA A 143 10.32 2.86 34.20
CA ALA A 143 10.92 2.75 32.88
C ALA A 143 10.14 3.55 31.83
N ALA A 144 8.80 3.58 31.91
CA ALA A 144 7.95 4.36 31.02
C ALA A 144 8.21 5.87 31.16
N ASP A 145 8.25 6.41 32.38
CA ASP A 145 8.54 7.83 32.64
C ASP A 145 9.94 8.22 32.13
N ALA A 146 10.93 7.36 32.33
CA ALA A 146 12.28 7.58 31.81
C ALA A 146 12.29 7.64 30.28
N ALA A 147 11.59 6.73 29.60
CA ALA A 147 11.47 6.72 28.13
C ALA A 147 10.70 7.96 27.62
N ILE A 148 9.57 8.32 28.24
CA ILE A 148 8.79 9.52 27.91
C ILE A 148 9.67 10.78 28.06
N GLY A 149 10.48 10.84 29.13
CA GLY A 149 11.41 11.96 29.34
C GLY A 149 12.48 12.09 28.24
N ARG A 150 12.98 10.97 27.69
CA ARG A 150 13.91 10.99 26.54
C ARG A 150 13.22 11.32 25.23
N ILE A 151 12.03 10.75 24.98
CA ILE A 151 11.17 11.07 23.82
C ILE A 151 10.89 12.58 23.78
N GLY A 152 10.57 13.19 24.95
CA GLY A 152 10.27 14.62 25.04
C GLY A 152 11.43 15.55 24.71
N LYS A 153 12.67 15.09 24.89
CA LYS A 153 13.89 15.84 24.56
C LYS A 153 14.38 15.59 23.12
N GLY A 154 13.85 14.57 22.46
CA GLY A 154 14.27 14.13 21.15
C GLY A 154 13.35 14.60 20.00
N GLN A 155 13.59 14.07 18.83
CA GLN A 155 12.83 14.36 17.60
C GLN A 155 11.33 13.97 17.66
N PHE A 156 10.97 13.10 18.61
CA PHE A 156 9.59 12.64 18.81
C PHE A 156 8.87 13.42 19.93
N GLY A 157 9.36 14.58 20.30
CA GLY A 157 8.83 15.39 21.41
C GLY A 157 7.35 15.73 21.29
N VAL A 158 6.80 15.78 20.06
CA VAL A 158 5.36 15.98 19.80
C VAL A 158 4.46 14.91 20.44
N MET A 159 5.01 13.73 20.77
CA MET A 159 4.30 12.62 21.42
C MET A 159 4.32 12.73 22.95
N ALA A 160 5.22 13.53 23.54
CA ALA A 160 5.52 13.49 24.97
C ALA A 160 4.31 13.84 25.85
N ALA A 161 3.56 14.88 25.51
CA ALA A 161 2.42 15.34 26.31
C ALA A 161 1.29 14.28 26.39
N PRO A 162 0.83 13.65 25.27
CA PRO A 162 -0.12 12.55 25.32
C PRO A 162 0.37 11.35 26.13
N LEU A 163 1.64 10.96 25.95
CA LEU A 163 2.23 9.81 26.66
C LEU A 163 2.34 10.06 28.16
N ALA A 164 2.82 11.25 28.55
CA ALA A 164 2.88 11.64 29.97
C ALA A 164 1.49 11.70 30.62
N ALA A 165 0.47 12.14 29.87
CA ALA A 165 -0.91 12.16 30.35
C ALA A 165 -1.45 10.74 30.59
N TRP A 166 -1.19 9.78 29.72
CA TRP A 166 -1.57 8.38 29.96
C TRP A 166 -0.79 7.74 31.10
N ALA A 167 0.49 8.08 31.28
CA ALA A 167 1.27 7.62 32.44
C ALA A 167 0.72 8.20 33.75
N ALA A 168 0.33 9.47 33.80
CA ALA A 168 -0.33 10.09 34.96
C ALA A 168 -1.70 9.44 35.25
N PHE A 169 -2.48 9.13 34.18
CA PHE A 169 -3.73 8.38 34.34
C PHE A 169 -3.50 7.02 35.02
N GLU A 170 -2.51 6.26 34.56
CA GLU A 170 -2.16 4.94 35.15
C GLU A 170 -1.77 5.05 36.64
N ARG A 171 -1.11 6.17 37.03
CA ARG A 171 -0.78 6.44 38.45
C ARG A 171 -1.96 6.94 39.27
N GLY A 172 -3.14 7.19 38.68
CA GLY A 172 -4.29 7.79 39.34
C GLY A 172 -4.14 9.31 39.57
N GLU A 173 -3.20 9.96 38.89
CA GLU A 173 -2.99 11.42 38.93
C GLU A 173 -3.90 12.14 37.94
N ASN A 174 -3.98 13.48 38.01
CA ASN A 174 -4.74 14.25 37.05
C ASN A 174 -3.96 14.42 35.73
N PRO A 175 -4.35 13.76 34.62
CA PRO A 175 -3.62 13.81 33.35
C PRO A 175 -3.83 15.08 32.55
N LEU A 176 -4.95 15.80 32.76
CA LEU A 176 -5.40 16.85 31.86
C LEU A 176 -4.45 18.07 31.79
N PRO A 177 -3.80 18.53 32.88
CA PRO A 177 -2.84 19.64 32.81
C PRO A 177 -1.63 19.34 31.92
N LEU A 178 -1.20 18.08 31.82
CA LEU A 178 -0.04 17.70 31.00
C LEU A 178 -0.29 17.90 29.51
N LEU A 179 -1.53 17.75 29.06
CA LEU A 179 -1.92 17.96 27.66
C LEU A 179 -1.86 19.46 27.26
N ALA A 180 -1.89 20.37 28.23
CA ALA A 180 -1.80 21.80 27.96
C ALA A 180 -0.39 22.23 27.49
N ALA A 181 0.65 21.46 27.76
CA ALA A 181 2.02 21.71 27.30
C ALA A 181 2.17 21.66 25.77
N ALA A 182 1.25 21.02 25.04
CA ALA A 182 1.27 20.88 23.58
C ALA A 182 0.76 22.12 22.81
N ARG A 183 0.56 23.28 23.46
CA ARG A 183 -0.15 24.42 22.87
C ARG A 183 0.57 25.14 21.71
N GLU A 184 1.89 25.08 21.64
CA GLU A 184 2.67 25.84 20.66
C GLU A 184 2.82 25.10 19.31
N ASP A 185 2.84 23.79 19.30
CA ASP A 185 2.96 22.97 18.11
C ASP A 185 1.60 22.45 17.62
N THR A 186 1.31 22.61 16.34
CA THR A 186 0.01 22.23 15.74
C THR A 186 -0.19 20.71 15.73
N VAL A 187 0.86 19.93 15.48
CA VAL A 187 0.81 18.46 15.45
C VAL A 187 0.66 17.92 16.87
N ALA A 188 1.45 18.45 17.82
CA ALA A 188 1.35 18.11 19.23
C ALA A 188 -0.04 18.43 19.80
N ARG A 189 -0.63 19.59 19.42
CA ARG A 189 -2.01 19.96 19.83
C ARG A 189 -3.05 18.95 19.34
N ARG A 190 -2.91 18.46 18.10
CA ARG A 190 -3.80 17.44 17.56
C ARG A 190 -3.75 16.17 18.38
N PHE A 191 -2.57 15.64 18.62
CA PHE A 191 -2.39 14.43 19.44
C PHE A 191 -2.85 14.61 20.87
N ALA A 192 -2.60 15.78 21.46
CA ALA A 192 -3.11 16.11 22.81
C ALA A 192 -4.64 16.20 22.84
N GLY A 193 -5.29 16.73 21.80
CA GLY A 193 -6.74 16.76 21.66
C GLY A 193 -7.36 15.37 21.55
N GLU A 194 -6.78 14.50 20.73
CA GLU A 194 -7.20 13.11 20.58
C GLU A 194 -7.03 12.35 21.92
N ALA A 195 -5.87 12.48 22.57
CA ALA A 195 -5.61 11.88 23.87
C ALA A 195 -6.57 12.41 24.96
N ARG A 196 -6.89 13.72 24.96
CA ARG A 196 -7.85 14.31 25.91
C ARG A 196 -9.22 13.64 25.78
N ALA A 197 -9.73 13.46 24.57
CA ALA A 197 -11.01 12.81 24.36
C ALA A 197 -11.04 11.39 24.94
N LEU A 198 -10.00 10.60 24.66
CA LEU A 198 -9.89 9.22 25.15
C LEU A 198 -9.69 9.16 26.67
N ILE A 199 -8.87 10.04 27.24
CA ILE A 199 -8.62 10.09 28.69
C ILE A 199 -9.88 10.51 29.47
N LEU A 200 -10.65 11.47 28.96
CA LEU A 200 -11.94 11.83 29.58
C LEU A 200 -12.92 10.64 29.59
N ILE A 201 -12.97 9.88 28.51
CA ILE A 201 -13.74 8.63 28.47
C ILE A 201 -13.20 7.64 29.53
N ALA A 202 -11.90 7.43 29.57
CA ALA A 202 -11.23 6.52 30.49
C ALA A 202 -11.48 6.88 31.98
N GLN A 203 -11.56 8.16 32.30
CA GLN A 203 -11.89 8.67 33.64
C GLN A 203 -13.40 8.59 33.98
N GLY A 204 -14.23 8.13 33.04
CA GLY A 204 -15.69 8.08 33.23
C GLY A 204 -16.43 9.38 32.88
N HIS A 205 -15.73 10.43 32.48
CA HIS A 205 -16.30 11.69 31.97
C HIS A 205 -16.77 11.53 30.53
N THR A 206 -17.54 10.47 30.26
CA THR A 206 -17.87 10.01 28.91
C THR A 206 -18.56 11.08 28.06
N ALA A 207 -19.49 11.86 28.65
CA ALA A 207 -20.21 12.90 27.91
C ALA A 207 -19.26 14.00 27.38
N GLU A 208 -18.30 14.45 28.21
CA GLU A 208 -17.30 15.46 27.83
C GLU A 208 -16.32 14.88 26.81
N GLY A 209 -15.85 13.64 27.01
CA GLY A 209 -14.97 12.95 26.08
C GLY A 209 -15.60 12.77 24.70
N LEU A 210 -16.86 12.35 24.63
CA LEU A 210 -17.60 12.22 23.37
C LEU A 210 -17.87 13.58 22.70
N ALA A 211 -18.12 14.63 23.48
CA ALA A 211 -18.26 15.99 22.92
C ALA A 211 -16.94 16.48 22.29
N THR A 212 -15.82 16.27 22.99
CA THR A 212 -14.47 16.57 22.47
C THR A 212 -14.16 15.78 21.19
N LEU A 213 -14.47 14.49 21.18
CA LEU A 213 -14.28 13.63 20.01
C LEU A 213 -15.10 14.11 18.80
N ARG A 214 -16.39 14.45 18.99
CA ARG A 214 -17.25 14.94 17.92
C ARG A 214 -16.74 16.26 17.36
N ALA A 215 -16.23 17.16 18.20
CA ALA A 215 -15.64 18.42 17.76
C ALA A 215 -14.40 18.18 16.87
N LEU A 216 -13.52 17.25 17.24
CA LEU A 216 -12.34 16.89 16.44
C LEU A 216 -12.72 16.28 15.10
N LEU A 217 -13.69 15.37 15.08
CA LEU A 217 -14.20 14.77 13.84
C LEU A 217 -14.88 15.80 12.92
N GLY A 218 -15.68 16.70 13.50
CA GLY A 218 -16.39 17.73 12.74
C GLY A 218 -15.49 18.79 12.09
N THR A 219 -14.27 18.97 12.61
CA THR A 219 -13.26 19.89 12.05
C THR A 219 -12.26 19.19 11.12
N GLY A 220 -12.40 17.87 10.89
CA GLY A 220 -11.43 17.08 10.12
C GLY A 220 -10.07 16.91 10.81
N GLN A 221 -9.96 17.26 12.09
CA GLN A 221 -8.71 17.10 12.87
C GLN A 221 -8.49 15.67 13.38
N ALA A 222 -9.51 14.83 13.35
CA ALA A 222 -9.41 13.42 13.73
C ALA A 222 -9.83 12.51 12.57
N SER A 223 -9.28 11.31 12.55
CA SER A 223 -9.63 10.27 11.58
C SER A 223 -10.79 9.40 12.09
N GLU A 224 -11.44 8.66 11.18
CA GLU A 224 -12.42 7.63 11.54
C GLU A 224 -11.82 6.56 12.48
N ASP A 225 -10.52 6.30 12.39
CA ASP A 225 -9.83 5.40 13.31
C ASP A 225 -9.98 5.82 14.78
N LEU A 226 -10.02 7.13 15.08
CA LEU A 226 -10.24 7.61 16.44
C LEU A 226 -11.64 7.23 16.97
N ARG A 227 -12.66 7.18 16.11
CA ARG A 227 -14.00 6.69 16.48
C ARG A 227 -13.95 5.23 16.91
N ILE A 228 -13.22 4.41 16.15
CA ILE A 228 -13.07 2.97 16.41
C ILE A 228 -12.27 2.75 17.71
N ILE A 229 -11.19 3.49 17.91
CA ILE A 229 -10.37 3.45 19.14
C ILE A 229 -11.23 3.83 20.36
N ALA A 230 -12.01 4.90 20.28
CA ALA A 230 -12.89 5.35 21.36
C ALA A 230 -14.02 4.34 21.61
N ALA A 231 -14.60 3.75 20.56
CA ALA A 231 -15.60 2.70 20.70
C ALA A 231 -15.05 1.45 21.37
N ARG A 232 -13.82 1.03 21.00
CA ARG A 232 -13.11 -0.09 21.64
C ARG A 232 -12.88 0.15 23.12
N LEU A 233 -12.51 1.38 23.49
CA LEU A 233 -12.37 1.78 24.90
C LEU A 233 -13.70 1.72 25.66
N LEU A 234 -14.77 2.28 25.09
CA LEU A 234 -16.12 2.26 25.67
C LEU A 234 -16.63 0.84 25.89
N ILE A 235 -16.42 -0.07 24.93
CA ILE A 235 -16.81 -1.48 25.03
C ILE A 235 -16.07 -2.15 26.19
N GLY A 236 -14.76 -2.00 26.28
CA GLY A 236 -13.95 -2.57 27.37
C GLY A 236 -14.27 -2.02 28.75
N MET A 237 -14.92 -0.84 28.82
CA MET A 237 -15.45 -0.24 30.04
C MET A 237 -16.93 -0.64 30.32
N GLY A 238 -17.54 -1.51 29.52
CA GLY A 238 -18.95 -1.91 29.66
C GLY A 238 -19.95 -0.86 29.15
N ARG A 239 -19.51 0.15 28.39
CA ARG A 239 -20.32 1.25 27.85
C ARG A 239 -20.76 0.98 26.39
N ALA A 240 -21.25 -0.21 26.11
CA ALA A 240 -21.62 -0.65 24.74
C ALA A 240 -22.68 0.23 24.06
N ALA A 241 -23.62 0.82 24.82
CA ALA A 241 -24.64 1.72 24.26
C ALA A 241 -24.03 3.02 23.71
N ASP A 242 -23.05 3.60 24.41
CA ASP A 242 -22.34 4.80 23.97
C ASP A 242 -21.46 4.48 22.74
N ALA A 243 -20.78 3.34 22.74
CA ALA A 243 -20.00 2.85 21.59
C ALA A 243 -20.88 2.69 20.36
N LYS A 244 -22.07 2.09 20.47
CA LYS A 244 -23.03 1.92 19.35
C LYS A 244 -23.44 3.27 18.76
N THR A 245 -23.70 4.27 19.62
CA THR A 245 -24.05 5.61 19.17
C THR A 245 -22.89 6.27 18.42
N LEU A 246 -21.67 6.08 18.90
CA LEU A 246 -20.44 6.60 18.27
C LEU A 246 -20.19 5.95 16.89
N LEU A 247 -20.54 4.68 16.74
CA LEU A 247 -20.35 3.88 15.51
C LEU A 247 -21.54 4.02 14.52
N ALA A 248 -22.30 5.12 14.57
CA ALA A 248 -23.33 5.41 13.58
C ALA A 248 -22.71 5.77 12.21
N GLY A 249 -23.36 5.40 11.10
CA GLY A 249 -22.91 5.66 9.72
C GLY A 249 -22.42 4.40 9.01
N ASP A 250 -22.13 4.53 7.70
CA ASP A 250 -21.89 3.41 6.80
C ASP A 250 -20.43 3.28 6.33
N ALA A 251 -19.51 4.07 6.88
CA ALA A 251 -18.07 3.90 6.61
C ALA A 251 -17.64 2.47 6.97
N ALA A 252 -17.02 1.76 6.03
CA ALA A 252 -16.74 0.33 6.12
C ALA A 252 -16.07 -0.10 7.44
N PRO A 253 -15.01 0.59 7.95
CA PRO A 253 -14.39 0.20 9.23
C PRO A 253 -15.34 0.42 10.43
N VAL A 254 -16.18 1.46 10.38
CA VAL A 254 -17.16 1.78 11.44
C VAL A 254 -18.30 0.77 11.44
N ALA A 255 -18.80 0.41 10.26
CA ALA A 255 -19.84 -0.61 10.10
C ALA A 255 -19.34 -1.99 10.55
N ALA A 256 -18.10 -2.36 10.21
CA ALA A 256 -17.46 -3.59 10.65
C ALA A 256 -17.31 -3.65 12.17
N MET A 257 -16.87 -2.57 12.81
CA MET A 257 -16.76 -2.49 14.27
C MET A 257 -18.14 -2.53 14.96
N ARG A 258 -19.16 -1.95 14.34
CA ARG A 258 -20.54 -2.02 14.86
C ARG A 258 -21.10 -3.45 14.79
N ALA A 259 -20.79 -4.18 13.72
CA ALA A 259 -21.21 -5.57 13.53
C ALA A 259 -20.46 -6.55 14.44
N ARG A 260 -19.17 -6.29 14.68
CA ARG A 260 -18.27 -7.16 15.44
C ARG A 260 -17.49 -6.32 16.47
N PRO A 261 -18.13 -5.94 17.59
CA PRO A 261 -17.51 -5.01 18.57
C PRO A 261 -16.33 -5.60 19.35
N GLY A 262 -16.22 -6.92 19.43
CA GLY A 262 -15.21 -7.61 20.25
C GLY A 262 -15.34 -7.31 21.74
N ASP A 263 -14.30 -7.64 22.51
CA ASP A 263 -14.24 -7.44 23.97
C ASP A 263 -13.84 -6.01 24.39
N GLY A 264 -13.46 -5.19 23.41
CA GLY A 264 -12.97 -3.84 23.66
C GLY A 264 -11.55 -3.79 24.24
N ALA A 265 -11.21 -2.66 24.88
CA ALA A 265 -9.93 -2.46 25.54
C ALA A 265 -10.13 -1.76 26.90
N LYS A 266 -9.33 -2.15 27.89
CA LYS A 266 -9.32 -1.46 29.19
C LYS A 266 -8.44 -0.20 29.11
N PRO A 267 -8.84 0.89 29.77
CA PRO A 267 -8.02 2.09 29.84
C PRO A 267 -6.72 1.82 30.61
N SER A 268 -5.58 2.16 29.98
CA SER A 268 -4.24 1.98 30.56
C SER A 268 -3.22 2.80 29.77
N LEU A 269 -2.00 2.93 30.30
CA LEU A 269 -0.86 3.48 29.55
C LEU A 269 -0.60 2.68 28.27
N ALA A 270 -0.67 1.36 28.36
CA ALA A 270 -0.48 0.45 27.22
C ALA A 270 -1.49 0.73 26.07
N PHE A 271 -2.76 0.92 26.42
CA PHE A 271 -3.78 1.35 25.46
C PHE A 271 -3.44 2.70 24.82
N GLY A 272 -3.06 3.70 25.65
CA GLY A 272 -2.72 5.04 25.15
C GLY A 272 -1.51 5.06 24.22
N VAL A 273 -0.45 4.31 24.57
CA VAL A 273 0.74 4.12 23.75
C VAL A 273 0.38 3.47 22.41
N SER A 274 -0.36 2.35 22.46
CA SER A 274 -0.79 1.64 21.26
C SER A 274 -1.67 2.52 20.35
N ALA A 275 -2.62 3.25 20.90
CA ALA A 275 -3.49 4.16 20.17
C ALA A 275 -2.71 5.27 19.46
N LEU A 276 -1.79 5.94 20.16
CA LEU A 276 -0.99 7.02 19.60
C LEU A 276 -0.03 6.51 18.51
N PHE A 277 0.66 5.39 18.76
CA PHE A 277 1.62 4.85 17.81
C PHE A 277 0.91 4.31 16.55
N THR A 278 -0.25 3.66 16.70
CA THR A 278 -1.11 3.27 15.57
C THR A 278 -1.51 4.48 14.74
N ARG A 279 -1.91 5.58 15.41
CA ARG A 279 -2.31 6.82 14.74
C ARG A 279 -1.19 7.42 13.90
N ILE A 280 0.01 7.51 14.47
CA ILE A 280 1.18 8.08 13.77
C ILE A 280 1.65 7.14 12.66
N ALA A 281 1.68 5.83 12.90
CA ALA A 281 2.01 4.84 11.87
C ALA A 281 1.03 4.94 10.68
N THR A 282 -0.26 5.17 10.93
CA THR A 282 -1.26 5.39 9.85
C THR A 282 -0.93 6.62 9.01
N ASP A 283 -0.52 7.74 9.62
CA ASP A 283 -0.14 8.94 8.87
C ASP A 283 1.14 8.75 8.05
N LEU A 284 2.07 7.92 8.53
CA LEU A 284 3.36 7.70 7.88
C LEU A 284 3.37 6.58 6.84
N ILE A 285 2.42 5.63 6.92
CA ILE A 285 2.43 4.43 6.06
C ILE A 285 2.24 4.76 4.57
N THR A 286 1.63 5.88 4.23
CA THR A 286 1.45 6.35 2.85
C THR A 286 2.68 7.06 2.28
N GLY A 287 3.63 7.45 3.14
CA GLY A 287 4.90 8.07 2.75
C GLY A 287 5.91 7.08 2.17
N PRO A 288 7.16 7.51 1.93
CA PRO A 288 8.22 6.61 1.48
C PRO A 288 8.42 5.42 2.44
N PRO A 289 8.80 4.22 1.93
CA PRO A 289 9.17 3.11 2.79
C PRO A 289 10.30 3.51 3.75
N GLY A 290 10.22 3.06 4.99
CA GLY A 290 11.23 3.41 5.98
C GLY A 290 11.04 2.66 7.30
N PRO A 291 12.01 2.71 8.22
CA PRO A 291 11.98 1.96 9.47
C PRO A 291 10.95 2.50 10.46
N LEU A 292 10.66 3.79 10.48
CA LEU A 292 9.83 4.40 11.53
C LEU A 292 8.38 3.89 11.55
N PRO A 293 7.64 3.77 10.41
CA PRO A 293 6.30 3.17 10.43
C PRO A 293 6.33 1.73 10.95
N LEU A 294 7.37 0.95 10.63
CA LEU A 294 7.54 -0.42 11.10
C LEU A 294 7.76 -0.46 12.63
N VAL A 295 8.66 0.35 13.14
CA VAL A 295 8.95 0.44 14.60
C VAL A 295 7.70 0.87 15.37
N LEU A 296 6.98 1.89 14.91
CA LEU A 296 5.74 2.36 15.54
C LEU A 296 4.67 1.27 15.55
N ALA A 297 4.47 0.55 14.44
CA ALA A 297 3.50 -0.54 14.36
C ALA A 297 3.91 -1.72 15.27
N GLN A 298 5.20 -2.07 15.33
CA GLN A 298 5.73 -3.09 16.24
C GLN A 298 5.52 -2.68 17.71
N ALA A 299 5.85 -1.45 18.06
CA ALA A 299 5.65 -0.90 19.39
C ALA A 299 4.17 -0.84 19.78
N ALA A 300 3.28 -0.46 18.86
CA ALA A 300 1.84 -0.45 19.09
C ALA A 300 1.27 -1.84 19.40
N VAL A 301 1.69 -2.86 18.62
CA VAL A 301 1.29 -4.27 18.87
C VAL A 301 1.91 -4.82 20.15
N MET A 302 3.15 -4.40 20.49
CA MET A 302 3.80 -4.79 21.74
C MET A 302 3.05 -4.23 22.97
N ALA A 303 2.64 -2.97 22.91
CA ALA A 303 1.91 -2.32 24.00
C ALA A 303 0.51 -2.93 24.18
N ASP A 304 -0.23 -3.16 23.10
CA ASP A 304 -1.58 -3.73 23.10
C ASP A 304 -1.73 -4.79 22.01
N PRO A 305 -1.45 -6.06 22.31
CA PRO A 305 -1.57 -7.16 21.36
C PRO A 305 -2.99 -7.41 20.83
N GLY A 306 -4.02 -6.91 21.52
CA GLY A 306 -5.43 -6.96 21.09
C GLY A 306 -5.82 -5.82 20.15
N ASN A 307 -4.89 -4.95 19.74
CA ASN A 307 -5.14 -3.91 18.76
C ASN A 307 -4.95 -4.44 17.34
N ASP A 308 -6.02 -5.02 16.77
CA ASP A 308 -6.00 -5.56 15.39
C ASP A 308 -5.70 -4.50 14.33
N ARG A 309 -6.03 -3.22 14.57
CA ARG A 309 -5.65 -2.12 13.69
C ARG A 309 -4.13 -1.94 13.63
N ALA A 310 -3.46 -2.02 14.78
CA ALA A 310 -1.99 -1.99 14.85
C ALA A 310 -1.37 -3.23 14.16
N THR A 311 -1.99 -4.41 14.35
CA THR A 311 -1.57 -5.65 13.69
C THR A 311 -1.69 -5.56 12.17
N LEU A 312 -2.78 -4.98 11.66
CA LEU A 312 -2.98 -4.72 10.23
C LEU A 312 -1.91 -3.76 9.68
N LEU A 313 -1.64 -2.65 10.39
CA LEU A 313 -0.59 -1.71 10.00
C LEU A 313 0.81 -2.33 10.03
N LEU A 314 1.09 -3.18 11.02
CA LEU A 314 2.35 -3.90 11.08
C LEU A 314 2.53 -4.79 9.85
N ALA A 315 1.48 -5.51 9.44
CA ALA A 315 1.55 -6.33 8.24
C ALA A 315 1.81 -5.50 6.98
N TYR A 316 1.16 -4.35 6.85
CA TYR A 316 1.41 -3.45 5.72
C TYR A 316 2.82 -2.86 5.75
N ALA A 317 3.32 -2.46 6.93
CA ALA A 317 4.70 -1.99 7.05
C ALA A 317 5.71 -3.07 6.68
N LEU A 318 5.46 -4.33 7.08
CA LEU A 318 6.29 -5.48 6.69
C LEU A 318 6.28 -5.72 5.18
N ALA A 319 5.10 -5.71 4.55
CA ALA A 319 4.97 -5.89 3.10
C ALA A 319 5.72 -4.81 2.32
N ARG A 320 5.60 -3.54 2.74
CA ARG A 320 6.34 -2.41 2.14
C ARG A 320 7.86 -2.50 2.31
N ASN A 321 8.34 -3.27 3.28
CA ASN A 321 9.75 -3.58 3.49
C ASN A 321 10.11 -4.97 2.92
N GLU A 322 9.40 -5.44 1.90
CA GLU A 322 9.65 -6.69 1.15
C GLU A 322 9.61 -7.96 2.02
N GLN A 323 8.92 -7.92 3.16
CA GLN A 323 8.81 -9.04 4.10
C GLN A 323 7.45 -9.75 3.98
N SER A 324 7.07 -10.13 2.78
CA SER A 324 5.75 -10.69 2.46
C SER A 324 5.37 -11.90 3.33
N ALA A 325 6.29 -12.82 3.59
CA ALA A 325 6.02 -13.99 4.43
C ALA A 325 5.65 -13.61 5.88
N ARG A 326 6.34 -12.63 6.46
CA ARG A 326 6.03 -12.12 7.81
C ARG A 326 4.74 -11.30 7.82
N ALA A 327 4.51 -10.52 6.79
CA ALA A 327 3.27 -9.77 6.63
C ALA A 327 2.05 -10.70 6.61
N LEU A 328 2.10 -11.78 5.83
CA LEU A 328 1.06 -12.81 5.79
C LEU A 328 0.85 -13.50 7.15
N ALA A 329 1.94 -13.89 7.82
CA ALA A 329 1.87 -14.47 9.16
C ALA A 329 1.29 -13.49 10.20
N THR A 330 1.54 -12.19 10.03
CA THR A 330 0.98 -11.14 10.89
C THR A 330 -0.52 -10.97 10.66
N LEU A 331 -0.97 -10.93 9.40
CA LEU A 331 -2.40 -10.87 9.07
C LEU A 331 -3.18 -12.09 9.56
N ALA A 332 -2.57 -13.27 9.54
CA ALA A 332 -3.19 -14.50 10.03
C ALA A 332 -3.50 -14.49 11.55
N ARG A 333 -2.95 -13.52 12.30
CA ARG A 333 -3.26 -13.33 13.73
C ARG A 333 -4.60 -12.62 13.94
N ILE A 334 -5.11 -11.92 12.92
CA ILE A 334 -6.41 -11.23 12.99
C ILE A 334 -7.51 -12.28 12.82
N GLY A 335 -8.27 -12.50 13.89
CA GLY A 335 -9.34 -13.52 13.91
C GLY A 335 -10.54 -13.14 13.03
N ALA A 336 -11.36 -14.14 12.70
CA ALA A 336 -12.57 -13.95 11.88
C ALA A 336 -13.61 -13.03 12.53
N ASP A 337 -13.62 -12.95 13.86
CA ASP A 337 -14.53 -12.09 14.62
C ASP A 337 -14.03 -10.64 14.75
N SER A 338 -12.81 -10.37 14.30
CA SER A 338 -12.25 -9.02 14.29
C SER A 338 -13.02 -8.10 13.37
N PRO A 339 -13.23 -6.81 13.74
CA PRO A 339 -13.75 -5.81 12.80
C PRO A 339 -12.83 -5.58 11.59
N TYR A 340 -11.59 -6.02 11.67
CA TYR A 340 -10.59 -5.92 10.61
C TYR A 340 -10.38 -7.23 9.81
N ALA A 341 -11.21 -8.26 10.04
CA ALA A 341 -11.06 -9.56 9.38
C ALA A 341 -11.11 -9.46 7.84
N GLU A 342 -12.04 -8.66 7.31
CA GLU A 342 -12.15 -8.44 5.86
C GLU A 342 -10.94 -7.67 5.30
N ALA A 343 -10.51 -6.63 6.01
CA ALA A 343 -9.31 -5.87 5.63
C ALA A 343 -8.05 -6.75 5.67
N ALA A 344 -7.96 -7.66 6.65
CA ALA A 344 -6.85 -8.61 6.74
C ALA A 344 -6.88 -9.61 5.56
N ALA A 345 -8.05 -10.16 5.23
CA ALA A 345 -8.20 -11.06 4.08
C ALA A 345 -7.85 -10.37 2.76
N GLY A 346 -8.34 -9.13 2.57
CA GLY A 346 -7.97 -8.31 1.41
C GLY A 346 -6.47 -8.02 1.33
N GLY A 347 -5.85 -7.70 2.47
CA GLY A 347 -4.41 -7.50 2.56
C GLY A 347 -3.60 -8.76 2.24
N GLN A 348 -4.06 -9.93 2.68
CA GLN A 348 -3.41 -11.21 2.31
C GLN A 348 -3.40 -11.43 0.79
N ILE A 349 -4.53 -11.20 0.14
CA ILE A 349 -4.65 -11.32 -1.32
C ILE A 349 -3.67 -10.38 -2.03
N GLN A 350 -3.62 -9.11 -1.61
CA GLN A 350 -2.72 -8.13 -2.21
C GLN A 350 -1.24 -8.48 -2.02
N ILE A 351 -0.86 -8.92 -0.81
CA ILE A 351 0.52 -9.30 -0.51
C ILE A 351 0.93 -10.55 -1.29
N LEU A 352 0.03 -11.53 -1.45
CA LEU A 352 0.28 -12.72 -2.26
C LEU A 352 0.48 -12.35 -3.73
N ALA A 353 -0.38 -11.50 -4.28
CA ALA A 353 -0.27 -11.03 -5.66
C ALA A 353 1.04 -10.25 -5.89
N ALA A 354 1.40 -9.34 -4.97
CA ALA A 354 2.65 -8.58 -5.04
C ALA A 354 3.92 -9.44 -4.86
N ALA A 355 3.79 -10.64 -4.30
CA ALA A 355 4.86 -11.61 -4.11
C ALA A 355 4.91 -12.69 -5.22
N ASP A 356 4.26 -12.44 -6.37
CA ASP A 356 4.14 -13.36 -7.51
C ASP A 356 3.49 -14.72 -7.17
N ARG A 357 2.74 -14.79 -6.06
CA ARG A 357 1.96 -15.96 -5.63
C ARG A 357 0.52 -15.87 -6.13
N THR A 358 0.37 -15.64 -7.44
CA THR A 358 -0.90 -15.29 -8.08
C THR A 358 -1.98 -16.36 -7.89
N ASP A 359 -1.64 -17.64 -8.01
CA ASP A 359 -2.63 -18.73 -7.83
C ASP A 359 -3.18 -18.79 -6.41
N GLU A 360 -2.35 -18.53 -5.40
CA GLU A 360 -2.80 -18.48 -4.01
C GLU A 360 -3.65 -17.24 -3.74
N ALA A 361 -3.29 -16.11 -4.33
CA ALA A 361 -4.07 -14.87 -4.25
C ALA A 361 -5.46 -15.07 -4.87
N LEU A 362 -5.53 -15.70 -6.05
CA LEU A 362 -6.78 -16.02 -6.74
C LEU A 362 -7.66 -16.96 -5.93
N ALA A 363 -7.09 -18.04 -5.37
CA ALA A 363 -7.85 -18.98 -4.55
C ALA A 363 -8.46 -18.31 -3.30
N GLN A 364 -7.73 -17.41 -2.65
CA GLN A 364 -8.25 -16.66 -1.50
C GLN A 364 -9.31 -15.62 -1.92
N ALA A 365 -9.09 -14.94 -3.06
CA ALA A 365 -10.05 -13.97 -3.59
C ALA A 365 -11.36 -14.65 -3.99
N GLU A 366 -11.30 -15.82 -4.62
CA GLU A 366 -12.46 -16.64 -4.97
C GLU A 366 -13.26 -17.07 -3.73
N ALA A 367 -12.55 -17.57 -2.71
CA ALA A 367 -13.18 -17.97 -1.45
C ALA A 367 -13.91 -16.78 -0.78
N LEU A 368 -13.29 -15.59 -0.77
CA LEU A 368 -13.90 -14.38 -0.23
C LEU A 368 -15.10 -13.93 -1.06
N ALA A 369 -15.01 -14.02 -2.40
CA ALA A 369 -16.09 -13.71 -3.34
C ALA A 369 -17.30 -14.65 -3.23
N GLY A 370 -17.13 -15.81 -2.58
CA GLY A 370 -18.19 -16.76 -2.25
C GLY A 370 -19.29 -16.15 -1.36
N SER A 371 -18.97 -15.13 -0.56
CA SER A 371 -19.96 -14.37 0.23
C SER A 371 -20.99 -13.62 -0.62
N GLY A 372 -20.69 -13.35 -1.88
CA GLY A 372 -21.50 -12.52 -2.78
C GLY A 372 -21.41 -11.02 -2.51
N GLU A 373 -20.53 -10.60 -1.61
CA GLU A 373 -20.29 -9.20 -1.30
C GLU A 373 -19.64 -8.48 -2.49
N ALA A 374 -20.13 -7.26 -2.85
CA ALA A 374 -19.66 -6.57 -4.04
C ALA A 374 -18.15 -6.30 -4.03
N ALA A 375 -17.61 -5.85 -2.88
CA ALA A 375 -16.19 -5.55 -2.75
C ALA A 375 -15.31 -6.81 -2.92
N ALA A 376 -15.79 -7.97 -2.44
CA ALA A 376 -15.10 -9.24 -2.61
C ALA A 376 -15.14 -9.74 -4.05
N LEU A 377 -16.31 -9.65 -4.70
CA LEU A 377 -16.46 -9.97 -6.13
C LEU A 377 -15.57 -9.07 -7.00
N GLN A 378 -15.58 -7.75 -6.72
CA GLN A 378 -14.76 -6.78 -7.44
C GLN A 378 -13.28 -7.13 -7.35
N ARG A 379 -12.78 -7.37 -6.14
CA ARG A 379 -11.36 -7.73 -5.90
C ARG A 379 -10.96 -9.01 -6.64
N TYR A 380 -11.85 -10.01 -6.67
CA TYR A 380 -11.58 -11.26 -7.38
C TYR A 380 -11.56 -11.05 -8.90
N ALA A 381 -12.52 -10.30 -9.45
CA ALA A 381 -12.58 -10.00 -10.88
C ALA A 381 -11.36 -9.17 -11.34
N ASP A 382 -10.98 -8.12 -10.57
CA ASP A 382 -9.81 -7.30 -10.87
C ASP A 382 -8.51 -8.10 -10.84
N LEU A 383 -8.39 -9.03 -9.88
CA LEU A 383 -7.22 -9.91 -9.80
C LEU A 383 -7.16 -10.90 -10.98
N LEU A 384 -8.32 -11.43 -11.43
CA LEU A 384 -8.38 -12.26 -12.63
C LEU A 384 -7.95 -11.48 -13.89
N MET A 385 -8.38 -10.22 -14.02
CA MET A 385 -7.92 -9.34 -15.11
C MET A 385 -6.40 -9.12 -15.05
N THR A 386 -5.87 -8.82 -13.86
CA THR A 386 -4.42 -8.64 -13.67
C THR A 386 -3.62 -9.92 -13.97
N ALA A 387 -4.22 -11.07 -13.73
CA ALA A 387 -3.63 -12.40 -14.00
C ALA A 387 -3.82 -12.86 -15.46
N ASP A 388 -4.29 -12.00 -16.37
CA ASP A 388 -4.58 -12.33 -17.77
C ASP A 388 -5.61 -13.47 -17.94
N ARG A 389 -6.66 -13.46 -17.08
CA ARG A 389 -7.77 -14.42 -17.08
C ARG A 389 -9.13 -13.74 -17.33
N PRO A 390 -9.29 -12.94 -18.41
CA PRO A 390 -10.49 -12.12 -18.62
C PRO A 390 -11.76 -12.95 -18.84
N ALA A 391 -11.62 -14.14 -19.43
CA ALA A 391 -12.75 -15.05 -19.64
C ALA A 391 -13.38 -15.53 -18.31
N GLU A 392 -12.59 -15.60 -17.24
CA GLU A 392 -13.05 -15.93 -15.90
C GLU A 392 -13.51 -14.70 -15.12
N ALA A 393 -12.95 -13.53 -15.40
CA ALA A 393 -13.35 -12.26 -14.80
C ALA A 393 -14.76 -11.82 -15.25
N ALA A 394 -15.09 -11.98 -16.53
CA ALA A 394 -16.36 -11.53 -17.08
C ALA A 394 -17.61 -12.07 -16.32
N PRO A 395 -17.75 -13.38 -16.02
CA PRO A 395 -18.89 -13.86 -15.24
C PRO A 395 -18.91 -13.30 -13.80
N VAL A 396 -17.76 -12.96 -13.21
CA VAL A 396 -17.69 -12.35 -11.87
C VAL A 396 -18.19 -10.91 -11.91
N TYR A 397 -17.76 -10.10 -12.88
CA TYR A 397 -18.29 -8.75 -13.10
C TYR A 397 -19.80 -8.79 -13.39
N ARG A 398 -20.26 -9.79 -14.13
CA ARG A 398 -21.70 -9.96 -14.38
C ARG A 398 -22.47 -10.18 -13.08
N ARG A 399 -21.95 -10.96 -12.13
CA ARG A 399 -22.57 -11.14 -10.80
C ARG A 399 -22.66 -9.82 -10.02
N ILE A 400 -21.69 -8.92 -10.18
CA ILE A 400 -21.74 -7.57 -9.57
C ILE A 400 -22.90 -6.78 -10.15
N ILE A 401 -23.06 -6.79 -11.48
CA ILE A 401 -24.13 -6.07 -12.19
C ILE A 401 -25.51 -6.61 -11.80
N ASP A 402 -25.64 -7.94 -11.63
CA ASP A 402 -26.92 -8.58 -11.28
C ASP A 402 -27.30 -8.37 -9.79
N GLY A 403 -26.40 -7.85 -8.96
CA GLY A 403 -26.66 -7.49 -7.58
C GLY A 403 -27.48 -6.20 -7.45
N GLU A 404 -28.33 -6.10 -6.42
CA GLU A 404 -29.17 -4.92 -6.20
C GLU A 404 -28.36 -3.63 -6.01
N GLY A 405 -28.70 -2.57 -6.78
CA GLY A 405 -28.12 -1.25 -6.67
C GLY A 405 -26.65 -1.11 -7.15
N ARG A 406 -26.13 -2.12 -7.87
CA ARG A 406 -24.70 -2.20 -8.25
C ARG A 406 -24.44 -2.03 -9.74
N ALA A 407 -25.46 -1.94 -10.56
CA ALA A 407 -25.36 -1.84 -12.02
C ALA A 407 -25.08 -0.39 -12.47
N ASP A 408 -24.00 0.22 -11.98
CA ASP A 408 -23.54 1.52 -12.44
C ASP A 408 -22.73 1.43 -13.76
N TRP A 409 -22.35 2.58 -14.30
CA TRP A 409 -21.59 2.64 -15.55
C TRP A 409 -20.23 1.96 -15.44
N ALA A 410 -19.57 2.04 -14.26
CA ALA A 410 -18.24 1.49 -14.06
C ALA A 410 -18.28 -0.05 -14.07
N ALA A 411 -19.25 -0.66 -13.41
CA ALA A 411 -19.45 -2.10 -13.44
C ALA A 411 -19.72 -2.62 -14.88
N TRP A 412 -20.55 -1.91 -15.65
CA TRP A 412 -20.80 -2.25 -17.05
C TRP A 412 -19.56 -2.11 -17.93
N MET A 413 -18.74 -1.07 -17.69
CA MET A 413 -17.50 -0.86 -18.43
C MET A 413 -16.49 -1.96 -18.12
N GLN A 414 -16.28 -2.32 -16.86
CA GLN A 414 -15.39 -3.40 -16.45
C GLN A 414 -15.82 -4.76 -17.02
N TYR A 415 -17.13 -5.04 -17.00
CA TYR A 415 -17.68 -6.23 -17.63
C TYR A 415 -17.42 -6.24 -19.14
N GLY A 416 -17.65 -5.11 -19.81
CA GLY A 416 -17.35 -4.93 -21.23
C GLY A 416 -15.87 -5.12 -21.57
N ALA A 417 -14.97 -4.56 -20.74
CA ALA A 417 -13.54 -4.74 -20.86
C ALA A 417 -13.12 -6.21 -20.74
N ALA A 418 -13.65 -6.92 -19.74
CA ALA A 418 -13.36 -8.34 -19.58
C ALA A 418 -13.85 -9.20 -20.74
N LEU A 419 -15.00 -8.87 -21.32
CA LEU A 419 -15.50 -9.54 -22.52
C LEU A 419 -14.65 -9.24 -23.75
N ASP A 420 -14.20 -8.00 -23.89
CA ASP A 420 -13.35 -7.54 -25.00
C ASP A 420 -12.00 -8.27 -24.97
N GLU A 421 -11.34 -8.28 -23.83
CA GLU A 421 -10.08 -9.00 -23.62
C GLU A 421 -10.24 -10.52 -23.77
N ALA A 422 -11.41 -11.07 -23.45
CA ALA A 422 -11.75 -12.48 -23.70
C ALA A 422 -12.07 -12.78 -25.17
N GLY A 423 -12.09 -11.76 -26.06
CA GLY A 423 -12.38 -11.90 -27.49
C GLY A 423 -13.87 -11.96 -27.83
N ASP A 424 -14.77 -11.68 -26.91
CA ASP A 424 -16.22 -11.64 -27.13
C ASP A 424 -16.69 -10.21 -27.41
N TRP A 425 -16.21 -9.65 -28.53
CA TRP A 425 -16.55 -8.28 -28.94
C TRP A 425 -18.07 -8.04 -29.07
N PRO A 426 -18.90 -8.93 -29.63
CA PRO A 426 -20.32 -8.66 -29.73
C PRO A 426 -20.99 -8.39 -28.38
N ARG A 427 -20.60 -9.12 -27.31
CA ARG A 427 -21.12 -8.88 -25.97
C ARG A 427 -20.44 -7.71 -25.29
N ALA A 428 -19.14 -7.51 -25.51
CA ALA A 428 -18.37 -6.37 -25.03
C ALA A 428 -18.98 -5.06 -25.51
N HIS A 429 -19.25 -4.93 -26.81
CA HIS A 429 -19.86 -3.74 -27.38
C HIS A 429 -21.19 -3.37 -26.72
N VAL A 430 -22.06 -4.35 -26.48
CA VAL A 430 -23.36 -4.12 -25.79
C VAL A 430 -23.14 -3.63 -24.38
N ALA A 431 -22.19 -4.20 -23.64
CA ALA A 431 -21.89 -3.82 -22.27
C ALA A 431 -21.28 -2.41 -22.18
N LEU A 432 -20.31 -2.10 -23.05
CA LEU A 432 -19.68 -0.78 -23.14
C LEU A 432 -20.68 0.31 -23.56
N ALA A 433 -21.55 0.02 -24.53
CA ALA A 433 -22.64 0.92 -24.92
C ALA A 433 -23.63 1.18 -23.76
N GLN A 434 -23.89 0.17 -22.92
CA GLN A 434 -24.69 0.35 -21.73
C GLN A 434 -24.01 1.25 -20.69
N ALA A 435 -22.68 1.13 -20.52
CA ALA A 435 -21.92 2.03 -19.65
C ALA A 435 -22.04 3.49 -20.10
N VAL A 436 -21.84 3.76 -21.40
CA VAL A 436 -22.02 5.10 -22.00
C VAL A 436 -23.47 5.61 -21.86
N LYS A 437 -24.47 4.73 -21.98
CA LYS A 437 -25.87 5.10 -21.80
C LYS A 437 -26.17 5.51 -20.35
N LEU A 438 -25.57 4.84 -19.35
CA LEU A 438 -25.75 5.15 -17.94
C LEU A 438 -25.02 6.45 -17.53
N ALA A 439 -23.88 6.70 -18.13
CA ALA A 439 -23.07 7.90 -17.85
C ALA A 439 -22.61 8.55 -19.17
N PRO A 440 -23.49 9.28 -19.88
CA PRO A 440 -23.19 9.80 -21.21
C PRO A 440 -22.14 10.92 -21.23
N GLU A 441 -21.75 11.43 -20.08
CA GLU A 441 -20.68 12.45 -19.92
C GLU A 441 -19.46 11.91 -19.17
N GLU A 442 -19.35 10.57 -19.04
CA GLU A 442 -18.18 9.95 -18.44
C GLU A 442 -17.06 9.76 -19.48
N PRO A 443 -15.94 10.50 -19.36
CA PRO A 443 -14.89 10.47 -20.38
C PRO A 443 -14.28 9.09 -20.57
N LEU A 444 -14.14 8.29 -19.49
CA LEU A 444 -13.53 6.97 -19.55
C LEU A 444 -14.41 5.99 -20.34
N ALA A 445 -15.73 5.99 -20.08
CA ALA A 445 -16.66 5.12 -20.79
C ALA A 445 -16.74 5.47 -22.28
N LEU A 446 -16.77 6.77 -22.60
CA LEU A 446 -16.76 7.27 -23.97
C LEU A 446 -15.47 6.88 -24.71
N ASN A 447 -14.32 7.04 -24.04
CA ASN A 447 -13.02 6.72 -24.61
C ASN A 447 -12.89 5.22 -24.86
N TYR A 448 -13.27 4.41 -23.88
CA TYR A 448 -13.16 2.95 -24.02
C TYR A 448 -14.00 2.44 -25.19
N LEU A 449 -15.28 2.78 -25.23
CA LEU A 449 -16.15 2.35 -26.33
C LEU A 449 -15.65 2.85 -27.69
N GLY A 450 -15.29 4.14 -27.79
CA GLY A 450 -14.83 4.71 -29.06
C GLY A 450 -13.52 4.08 -29.56
N TYR A 451 -12.56 3.84 -28.67
CA TYR A 451 -11.30 3.20 -29.04
C TYR A 451 -11.49 1.72 -29.41
N ALA A 452 -12.24 0.95 -28.60
CA ALA A 452 -12.52 -0.45 -28.88
C ALA A 452 -13.24 -0.64 -30.23
N GLN A 453 -14.21 0.21 -30.58
CA GLN A 453 -14.86 0.18 -31.90
C GLN A 453 -13.85 0.32 -33.05
N ILE A 454 -12.88 1.24 -32.91
CA ILE A 454 -11.83 1.43 -33.92
C ILE A 454 -10.96 0.17 -34.04
N VAL A 455 -10.56 -0.39 -32.92
CA VAL A 455 -9.70 -1.58 -32.87
C VAL A 455 -10.38 -2.78 -33.51
N HIS A 456 -11.68 -2.94 -33.29
CA HIS A 456 -12.47 -4.01 -33.89
C HIS A 456 -12.93 -3.69 -35.34
N GLY A 457 -12.42 -2.63 -35.94
CA GLY A 457 -12.66 -2.30 -37.36
C GLY A 457 -14.06 -1.76 -37.66
N GLU A 458 -14.76 -1.25 -36.66
CA GLU A 458 -16.03 -0.55 -36.86
C GLU A 458 -15.83 0.81 -37.57
N PRO A 459 -16.89 1.39 -38.13
CA PRO A 459 -16.79 2.69 -38.82
C PRO A 459 -16.21 3.77 -37.88
N VAL A 460 -15.15 4.46 -38.35
CA VAL A 460 -14.40 5.44 -37.56
C VAL A 460 -15.26 6.64 -37.12
N GLY A 461 -16.24 7.06 -37.94
CA GLY A 461 -17.02 8.28 -37.67
C GLY A 461 -17.77 8.27 -36.30
N PRO A 462 -18.58 7.25 -36.01
CA PRO A 462 -19.22 7.13 -34.69
C PRO A 462 -18.23 7.08 -33.52
N ALA A 463 -17.16 6.29 -33.66
CA ALA A 463 -16.10 6.19 -32.65
C ALA A 463 -15.40 7.54 -32.42
N GLN A 464 -15.06 8.24 -33.48
CA GLN A 464 -14.48 9.58 -33.42
C GLN A 464 -15.36 10.56 -32.65
N ALA A 465 -16.69 10.53 -32.86
CA ALA A 465 -17.62 11.41 -32.14
C ALA A 465 -17.60 11.16 -30.62
N LEU A 466 -17.47 9.90 -30.19
CA LEU A 466 -17.31 9.54 -28.78
C LEU A 466 -15.99 10.07 -28.21
N LEU A 467 -14.89 9.88 -28.94
CA LEU A 467 -13.55 10.33 -28.55
C LEU A 467 -13.41 11.85 -28.54
N GLU A 468 -14.03 12.56 -29.48
CA GLU A 468 -14.10 14.02 -29.46
C GLU A 468 -14.88 14.54 -28.24
N LYS A 469 -15.95 13.84 -27.85
CA LYS A 469 -16.70 14.16 -26.63
C LYS A 469 -15.86 13.89 -25.39
N ALA A 470 -15.20 12.75 -25.30
CA ALA A 470 -14.32 12.41 -24.19
C ALA A 470 -13.20 13.44 -24.01
N SER A 471 -12.55 13.83 -25.11
CA SER A 471 -11.47 14.84 -25.10
C SER A 471 -11.94 16.24 -24.69
N LYS A 472 -13.17 16.64 -25.01
CA LYS A 472 -13.75 17.89 -24.53
C LYS A 472 -13.99 17.87 -23.04
N LEU A 473 -14.41 16.73 -22.47
CA LEU A 473 -14.69 16.57 -21.05
C LEU A 473 -13.40 16.47 -20.22
N LYS A 474 -12.34 15.86 -20.77
CA LYS A 474 -11.06 15.65 -20.08
C LYS A 474 -9.88 15.91 -21.04
N PRO A 475 -9.59 17.16 -21.38
CA PRO A 475 -8.62 17.53 -22.42
C PRO A 475 -7.16 17.23 -22.05
N GLU A 476 -6.85 17.11 -20.75
CA GLU A 476 -5.49 16.86 -20.23
C GLU A 476 -5.15 15.37 -20.12
N ASP A 477 -6.11 14.48 -20.40
CA ASP A 477 -5.88 13.03 -20.31
C ASP A 477 -5.10 12.53 -21.52
N ALA A 478 -3.92 11.94 -21.28
CA ALA A 478 -3.02 11.49 -22.33
C ALA A 478 -3.61 10.34 -23.15
N ALA A 479 -4.29 9.38 -22.51
CA ALA A 479 -4.88 8.22 -23.18
C ALA A 479 -6.06 8.64 -24.08
N ILE A 480 -6.93 9.54 -23.60
CA ILE A 480 -8.03 10.10 -24.39
C ILE A 480 -7.47 10.92 -25.55
N THR A 481 -6.39 11.67 -25.34
CA THR A 481 -5.73 12.46 -26.37
C THR A 481 -5.12 11.57 -27.46
N ASP A 482 -4.46 10.49 -27.07
CA ASP A 482 -3.92 9.48 -28.00
C ASP A 482 -5.03 8.82 -28.82
N SER A 483 -6.07 8.31 -28.15
CA SER A 483 -7.21 7.65 -28.81
C SER A 483 -7.88 8.54 -29.84
N LEU A 484 -8.08 9.84 -29.54
CA LEU A 484 -8.62 10.80 -30.50
C LEU A 484 -7.65 11.07 -31.66
N GLY A 485 -6.37 11.22 -31.37
CA GLY A 485 -5.33 11.36 -32.39
C GLY A 485 -5.29 10.16 -33.32
N TRP A 486 -5.37 8.96 -32.76
CA TRP A 486 -5.43 7.72 -33.53
C TRP A 486 -6.67 7.63 -34.42
N ALA A 487 -7.85 8.03 -33.88
CA ALA A 487 -9.07 8.11 -34.70
C ALA A 487 -8.90 9.04 -35.92
N TYR A 488 -8.32 10.23 -35.75
CA TYR A 488 -8.05 11.13 -36.87
C TYR A 488 -7.04 10.52 -37.85
N TYR A 489 -6.02 9.82 -37.36
CA TYR A 489 -5.08 9.14 -38.25
C TYR A 489 -5.76 8.07 -39.08
N LEU A 490 -6.65 7.26 -38.49
CA LEU A 490 -7.40 6.23 -39.20
C LEU A 490 -8.46 6.80 -40.16
N ALA A 491 -9.01 7.96 -39.84
CA ALA A 491 -9.89 8.72 -40.73
C ALA A 491 -9.15 9.33 -41.94
N GLY A 492 -7.81 9.15 -42.07
CA GLY A 492 -7.01 9.73 -43.13
C GLY A 492 -6.60 11.18 -42.90
N GLU A 493 -6.68 11.67 -41.71
CA GLU A 493 -6.37 13.06 -41.29
C GLU A 493 -5.07 13.17 -40.43
N PRO A 494 -3.91 12.65 -40.91
CA PRO A 494 -2.71 12.55 -40.10
C PRO A 494 -2.16 13.90 -39.63
N ARG A 495 -2.46 14.99 -40.34
CA ARG A 495 -2.06 16.34 -39.93
C ARG A 495 -2.86 16.86 -38.74
N ARG A 496 -4.10 16.40 -38.54
CA ARG A 496 -4.90 16.68 -37.32
C ARG A 496 -4.50 15.77 -36.18
N ALA A 497 -4.13 14.53 -36.47
CA ALA A 497 -3.65 13.57 -35.48
C ALA A 497 -2.35 14.02 -34.80
N LEU A 498 -1.40 14.56 -35.62
CA LEU A 498 -0.03 14.83 -35.17
C LEU A 498 0.08 15.62 -33.86
N PRO A 499 -0.54 16.82 -33.69
CA PRO A 499 -0.38 17.58 -32.46
C PRO A 499 -0.99 16.90 -31.24
N LEU A 500 -1.96 16.02 -31.42
CA LEU A 500 -2.57 15.25 -30.34
C LEU A 500 -1.63 14.13 -29.87
N ILE A 501 -1.13 13.34 -30.82
CA ILE A 501 -0.24 12.21 -30.52
C ILE A 501 1.11 12.72 -29.97
N GLU A 502 1.66 13.85 -30.48
CA GLU A 502 2.87 14.47 -29.90
C GLU A 502 2.63 14.88 -28.43
N ARG A 503 1.45 15.44 -28.13
CA ARG A 503 1.08 15.81 -26.75
C ARG A 503 0.92 14.58 -25.85
N ALA A 504 0.25 13.54 -26.34
CA ALA A 504 0.08 12.28 -25.62
C ALA A 504 1.43 11.62 -25.31
N ALA A 505 2.33 11.54 -26.30
CA ALA A 505 3.67 10.99 -26.12
C ALA A 505 4.53 11.81 -25.14
N ALA A 506 4.40 13.13 -25.15
CA ALA A 506 5.09 13.98 -24.18
C ALA A 506 4.60 13.76 -22.74
N ALA A 507 3.31 13.45 -22.55
CA ALA A 507 2.72 13.15 -21.25
C ALA A 507 2.96 11.70 -20.78
N SER A 508 3.11 10.75 -21.74
CA SER A 508 3.34 9.33 -21.47
C SER A 508 4.54 8.79 -22.27
N PRO A 509 5.77 9.23 -21.97
CA PRO A 509 6.94 8.97 -22.81
C PRO A 509 7.38 7.49 -22.81
N THR A 510 6.96 6.70 -21.85
CA THR A 510 7.28 5.26 -21.74
C THR A 510 6.14 4.36 -22.24
N ASP A 511 5.06 4.92 -22.76
CA ASP A 511 3.95 4.13 -23.29
C ASP A 511 4.29 3.62 -24.69
N VAL A 512 4.26 2.29 -24.86
CA VAL A 512 4.64 1.61 -26.11
C VAL A 512 3.72 1.99 -27.27
N GLU A 513 2.41 1.97 -27.02
CA GLU A 513 1.41 2.16 -28.05
C GLU A 513 1.34 3.63 -28.50
N VAL A 514 1.40 4.57 -27.54
CA VAL A 514 1.47 6.00 -27.85
C VAL A 514 2.68 6.33 -28.72
N ASN A 515 3.86 5.77 -28.38
CA ASN A 515 5.05 5.96 -29.20
C ASN A 515 4.97 5.25 -30.55
N GLU A 516 4.28 4.11 -30.63
CA GLU A 516 4.02 3.44 -31.90
C GLU A 516 3.07 4.26 -32.80
N HIS A 517 1.97 4.80 -32.23
CA HIS A 517 1.05 5.71 -32.91
C HIS A 517 1.78 6.96 -33.41
N LEU A 518 2.65 7.55 -32.55
CA LEU A 518 3.46 8.71 -32.94
C LEU A 518 4.33 8.40 -34.17
N GLY A 519 4.97 7.23 -34.16
CA GLY A 519 5.77 6.79 -35.31
C GLY A 519 4.95 6.63 -36.59
N ASP A 520 3.76 6.04 -36.49
CA ASP A 520 2.86 5.83 -37.64
C ASP A 520 2.34 7.16 -38.17
N VAL A 521 1.99 8.11 -37.33
CA VAL A 521 1.56 9.46 -37.72
C VAL A 521 2.71 10.26 -38.33
N TYR A 522 3.92 10.22 -37.77
CA TYR A 522 5.11 10.84 -38.36
C TYR A 522 5.39 10.28 -39.77
N TRP A 523 5.28 8.96 -39.93
CA TRP A 523 5.49 8.34 -41.20
C TRP A 523 4.49 8.83 -42.26
N ALA A 524 3.21 8.93 -41.89
CA ALA A 524 2.13 9.38 -42.76
C ALA A 524 2.26 10.85 -43.19
N VAL A 525 2.85 11.70 -42.35
CA VAL A 525 3.13 13.11 -42.70
C VAL A 525 4.49 13.30 -43.38
N GLY A 526 5.25 12.22 -43.64
CA GLY A 526 6.53 12.23 -44.35
C GLY A 526 7.77 12.41 -43.43
N ARG A 527 7.60 12.54 -42.14
CA ARG A 527 8.69 12.69 -41.13
C ARG A 527 9.31 11.32 -40.77
N ARG A 528 9.91 10.67 -41.78
CA ARG A 528 10.36 9.27 -41.68
C ARG A 528 11.48 9.02 -40.68
N VAL A 529 12.30 10.03 -40.41
CA VAL A 529 13.38 9.93 -39.40
C VAL A 529 12.77 9.94 -38.01
N ASP A 530 11.87 10.88 -37.78
CA ASP A 530 11.19 11.00 -36.48
C ASP A 530 10.33 9.76 -36.19
N ALA A 531 9.67 9.20 -37.19
CA ALA A 531 8.94 7.95 -37.09
C ALA A 531 9.80 6.79 -36.55
N ARG A 532 11.03 6.66 -37.11
CA ARG A 532 11.94 5.61 -36.63
C ARG A 532 12.43 5.85 -35.19
N TYR A 533 12.57 7.10 -34.79
CA TYR A 533 12.91 7.42 -33.37
C TYR A 533 11.75 7.08 -32.44
N ALA A 534 10.51 7.41 -32.79
CA ALA A 534 9.34 7.09 -32.00
C ALA A 534 9.15 5.56 -31.85
N TRP A 535 9.27 4.78 -32.94
CA TRP A 535 9.21 3.32 -32.87
C TRP A 535 10.37 2.71 -32.06
N ARG A 536 11.57 3.32 -32.08
CA ARG A 536 12.68 2.88 -31.21
C ARG A 536 12.42 3.17 -29.74
N ALA A 537 11.81 4.33 -29.43
CA ALA A 537 11.40 4.64 -28.07
C ALA A 537 10.37 3.60 -27.57
N ALA A 538 9.37 3.26 -28.40
CA ALA A 538 8.45 2.17 -28.10
C ALA A 538 9.18 0.83 -27.88
N GLN A 539 10.16 0.49 -28.73
CA GLN A 539 10.88 -0.79 -28.68
C GLN A 539 11.72 -0.96 -27.41
N VAL A 540 12.26 0.14 -26.83
CA VAL A 540 13.08 0.09 -25.60
C VAL A 540 12.29 -0.43 -24.40
N VAL A 541 10.99 -0.15 -24.36
CA VAL A 541 10.09 -0.48 -23.26
C VAL A 541 9.05 -1.56 -23.63
N ALA A 542 9.10 -2.06 -24.89
CA ALA A 542 8.18 -3.07 -25.38
C ALA A 542 8.47 -4.46 -24.82
N GLU A 543 7.41 -5.23 -24.60
CA GLU A 543 7.50 -6.66 -24.33
C GLU A 543 7.89 -7.45 -25.61
N GLU A 544 8.28 -8.71 -25.44
CA GLU A 544 8.86 -9.54 -26.51
C GLU A 544 7.96 -9.61 -27.74
N ASP A 545 6.65 -9.75 -27.55
CA ASP A 545 5.66 -9.87 -28.63
C ASP A 545 5.56 -8.62 -29.53
N SER A 546 5.74 -7.43 -28.97
CA SER A 546 5.69 -6.16 -29.71
C SER A 546 7.01 -5.81 -30.41
N THR A 547 8.12 -6.36 -29.91
CA THR A 547 9.48 -6.05 -30.38
C THR A 547 9.65 -6.40 -31.87
N ALA A 548 9.18 -7.56 -32.32
CA ALA A 548 9.30 -7.98 -33.72
C ALA A 548 8.52 -7.05 -34.68
N ARG A 549 7.30 -6.66 -34.29
CA ARG A 549 6.45 -5.74 -35.07
C ARG A 549 7.09 -4.35 -35.19
N LEU A 550 7.60 -3.82 -34.07
CA LEU A 550 8.30 -2.54 -34.04
C LEU A 550 9.59 -2.56 -34.87
N ALA A 551 10.37 -3.64 -34.80
CA ALA A 551 11.57 -3.82 -35.61
C ALA A 551 11.25 -3.79 -37.13
N ALA A 552 10.15 -4.44 -37.54
CA ALA A 552 9.68 -4.41 -38.93
C ALA A 552 9.30 -2.98 -39.38
N LYS A 553 8.61 -2.21 -38.53
CA LYS A 553 8.27 -0.80 -38.79
C LYS A 553 9.51 0.08 -38.92
N ILE A 554 10.50 -0.10 -38.03
CA ILE A 554 11.77 0.64 -38.06
C ILE A 554 12.53 0.40 -39.37
N ALA A 555 12.58 -0.84 -39.85
CA ALA A 555 13.27 -1.21 -41.06
C ALA A 555 12.54 -0.73 -42.32
N ASN A 556 11.27 -1.05 -42.42
CA ASN A 556 10.51 -0.99 -43.68
C ASN A 556 9.40 0.08 -43.70
N GLY A 557 9.10 0.71 -42.57
CA GLY A 557 7.88 1.51 -42.40
C GLY A 557 6.65 0.65 -42.06
N PRO A 558 5.50 1.25 -41.80
CA PRO A 558 4.27 0.52 -41.51
C PRO A 558 3.77 -0.20 -42.79
N ALA A 559 3.09 -1.33 -42.59
CA ALA A 559 2.44 -2.03 -43.69
C ALA A 559 1.41 -1.09 -44.39
N PRO A 560 1.25 -1.21 -45.70
CA PRO A 560 0.18 -0.49 -46.41
C PRO A 560 -1.17 -0.79 -45.74
N ARG A 561 -1.99 0.23 -45.56
CA ARG A 561 -3.37 0.02 -45.10
C ARG A 561 -4.17 -0.74 -46.15
N PRO A 562 -5.01 -1.69 -45.75
CA PRO A 562 -5.89 -2.41 -46.67
C PRO A 562 -6.91 -1.48 -47.36
#